data_64f277a0da4e33caab6752be5a12c810
#
_entry.id   64f277a0da4e33caab6752be5a12c810
#
_cell.length_a   1.000
_cell.length_b   1.000
_cell.length_c   1.000
_cell.angle_alpha   90.00
_cell.angle_beta   90.00
_cell.angle_gamma   90.00
#
_symmetry.space_group_name_H-M   'P 1'
#
loop_
_entity.id
_entity.type
_entity.pdbx_description
1 polymer ?
#
loop_
_entity_poly.entity_id
_entity_poly.type
_entity_poly.pdbx_seq_one_letter_code
_entity_poly.pdbx_strand_id
1 'polypeptide(L)'
;MKTGVAGIHLEDQRFPKRCGHIAGKTVVTFEEALGKYRAALDTRDRLDPDFVIIARTDAYGAVGGSLEEAIRRGRAYADAGVDSVWCELSNASREPAVAFAKAMRETHPDLPLSFNYSSSFRWHQDPNPFTFKELGELGYKFIFITLFASHAATYATWNAMEELVRDEEQAQWMLEKAKVGHPTESHHVMARVSYFQELEKKYIPGTEDRIKSSAGFDDHRMH
;
A
#
# COMPACT_ATOMS: atom_id res chain seq x y z
N MET A 1 1.31 12.38 10.98
CA MET A 1 1.89 13.65 11.41
C MET A 1 3.18 13.46 12.22
N LYS A 2 3.17 13.19 13.54
CA LYS A 2 4.42 13.06 14.34
C LYS A 2 5.37 11.94 13.87
N THR A 3 4.88 10.91 13.21
CA THR A 3 5.65 9.78 12.68
C THR A 3 6.21 10.02 11.28
N GLY A 4 5.94 11.18 10.66
CA GLY A 4 6.40 11.52 9.31
C GLY A 4 5.62 10.88 8.16
N VAL A 5 4.50 10.19 8.42
CA VAL A 5 3.63 9.69 7.35
C VAL A 5 2.88 10.84 6.67
N ALA A 6 2.68 10.78 5.36
CA ALA A 6 2.04 11.83 4.57
C ALA A 6 0.50 11.76 4.59
N GLY A 7 -0.08 10.65 4.99
CA GLY A 7 -1.52 10.47 5.03
C GLY A 7 -1.92 9.14 5.62
N ILE A 8 -3.22 8.98 5.83
CA ILE A 8 -3.85 7.74 6.32
C ILE A 8 -5.14 7.47 5.58
N HIS A 9 -5.62 6.24 5.63
CA HIS A 9 -7.04 5.96 5.41
C HIS A 9 -7.71 5.54 6.72
N LEU A 10 -8.98 5.93 6.87
CA LEU A 10 -9.87 5.52 7.95
C LEU A 10 -11.05 4.76 7.36
N GLU A 11 -11.53 3.75 8.06
CA GLU A 11 -12.67 2.95 7.58
C GLU A 11 -13.85 2.99 8.54
N ASP A 12 -15.05 2.79 8.01
CA ASP A 12 -16.30 2.82 8.75
C ASP A 12 -16.75 1.44 9.29
N GLN A 13 -15.87 0.43 9.26
CA GLN A 13 -16.20 -0.86 9.87
C GLN A 13 -16.34 -0.77 11.39
N ARG A 14 -17.27 -1.59 11.93
CA ARG A 14 -17.40 -1.83 13.37
C ARG A 14 -16.25 -2.71 13.85
N PHE A 15 -15.70 -2.39 15.02
CA PHE A 15 -14.72 -3.26 15.67
C PHE A 15 -15.39 -4.47 16.36
N PRO A 16 -14.80 -5.68 16.35
CA PRO A 16 -13.58 -6.05 15.65
C PRO A 16 -13.77 -6.13 14.12
N LYS A 17 -12.91 -5.42 13.39
CA LYS A 17 -12.99 -5.35 11.92
C LYS A 17 -12.61 -6.67 11.25
N ARG A 18 -13.06 -6.85 10.01
CA ARG A 18 -12.68 -7.96 9.12
C ARG A 18 -11.99 -7.44 7.86
N CYS A 19 -11.32 -8.33 7.15
CA CYS A 19 -10.90 -8.01 5.79
C CYS A 19 -12.12 -7.64 4.93
N GLY A 20 -12.02 -6.59 4.11
CA GLY A 20 -13.11 -6.09 3.27
C GLY A 20 -13.68 -7.12 2.29
N HIS A 21 -12.91 -8.17 1.97
CA HIS A 21 -13.32 -9.26 1.07
C HIS A 21 -13.93 -10.47 1.79
N ILE A 22 -13.96 -10.46 3.14
CA ILE A 22 -14.51 -11.57 3.93
C ILE A 22 -15.93 -11.23 4.37
N ALA A 23 -16.85 -12.21 4.23
CA ALA A 23 -18.23 -12.05 4.62
C ALA A 23 -18.42 -11.78 6.13
N GLY A 24 -19.55 -11.16 6.49
CA GLY A 24 -19.94 -10.88 7.87
C GLY A 24 -19.34 -9.61 8.46
N LYS A 25 -18.75 -8.73 7.65
CA LYS A 25 -18.37 -7.38 8.10
C LYS A 25 -19.64 -6.52 8.34
N THR A 26 -19.55 -5.61 9.30
CA THR A 26 -20.58 -4.62 9.60
C THR A 26 -19.95 -3.24 9.66
N VAL A 27 -20.73 -2.22 9.34
CA VAL A 27 -20.30 -0.82 9.45
C VAL A 27 -20.93 -0.16 10.67
N VAL A 28 -20.30 0.87 11.19
CA VAL A 28 -20.87 1.73 12.23
C VAL A 28 -22.02 2.57 11.66
N THR A 29 -22.81 3.20 12.53
CA THR A 29 -23.86 4.10 12.06
C THR A 29 -23.28 5.21 11.17
N PHE A 30 -24.10 5.77 10.31
CA PHE A 30 -23.68 6.84 9.42
C PHE A 30 -23.15 8.05 10.21
N GLU A 31 -23.85 8.43 11.27
CA GLU A 31 -23.51 9.56 12.13
C GLU A 31 -22.18 9.33 12.86
N GLU A 32 -21.95 8.11 13.36
CA GLU A 32 -20.70 7.75 14.00
C GLU A 32 -19.53 7.83 13.02
N ALA A 33 -19.69 7.26 11.82
CA ALA A 33 -18.66 7.31 10.79
C ALA A 33 -18.32 8.77 10.43
N LEU A 34 -19.34 9.59 10.14
CA LEU A 34 -19.14 11.00 9.79
C LEU A 34 -18.47 11.79 10.92
N GLY A 35 -18.84 11.50 12.18
CA GLY A 35 -18.19 12.09 13.35
C GLY A 35 -16.70 11.77 13.44
N LYS A 36 -16.32 10.52 13.14
CA LYS A 36 -14.89 10.11 13.10
C LYS A 36 -14.10 10.85 12.03
N TYR A 37 -14.66 11.00 10.81
CA TYR A 37 -13.99 11.74 9.74
C TYR A 37 -13.86 13.22 10.09
N ARG A 38 -14.90 13.87 10.64
CA ARG A 38 -14.83 15.27 11.07
C ARG A 38 -13.74 15.47 12.13
N ALA A 39 -13.65 14.61 13.11
CA ALA A 39 -12.60 14.68 14.14
C ALA A 39 -11.18 14.54 13.56
N ALA A 40 -11.01 13.68 12.54
CA ALA A 40 -9.75 13.54 11.85
C ALA A 40 -9.40 14.79 11.03
N LEU A 41 -10.39 15.34 10.32
CA LEU A 41 -10.25 16.55 9.50
C LEU A 41 -9.93 17.79 10.36
N ASP A 42 -10.65 18.01 11.45
CA ASP A 42 -10.36 19.10 12.40
C ASP A 42 -8.92 18.97 12.96
N THR A 43 -8.46 17.74 13.17
CA THR A 43 -7.10 17.50 13.65
C THR A 43 -6.07 17.79 12.57
N ARG A 44 -6.31 17.37 11.32
CA ARG A 44 -5.48 17.68 10.14
C ARG A 44 -5.34 19.19 9.99
N ASP A 45 -6.46 19.88 9.88
CA ASP A 45 -6.49 21.31 9.58
C ASP A 45 -5.73 22.14 10.63
N ARG A 46 -5.73 21.67 11.88
CA ARG A 46 -5.02 22.32 12.98
C ARG A 46 -3.52 22.00 13.03
N LEU A 47 -3.11 20.78 12.66
CA LEU A 47 -1.73 20.31 12.91
C LEU A 47 -0.87 20.23 11.64
N ASP A 48 -1.46 19.90 10.52
CA ASP A 48 -0.78 19.65 9.25
C ASP A 48 -1.79 19.61 8.11
N PRO A 49 -2.16 20.78 7.52
CA PRO A 49 -3.16 20.86 6.47
C PRO A 49 -2.83 20.05 5.21
N ASP A 50 -1.56 19.72 4.99
CA ASP A 50 -1.12 18.92 3.83
C ASP A 50 -1.25 17.40 4.06
N PHE A 51 -1.64 16.98 5.27
CA PHE A 51 -1.81 15.58 5.62
C PHE A 51 -3.05 14.98 4.96
N VAL A 52 -2.87 13.92 4.15
CA VAL A 52 -3.95 13.31 3.36
C VAL A 52 -4.83 12.39 4.20
N ILE A 53 -6.14 12.58 4.14
CA ILE A 53 -7.14 11.71 4.76
C ILE A 53 -8.02 11.07 3.69
N ILE A 54 -7.90 9.75 3.54
CA ILE A 54 -8.72 8.93 2.65
C ILE A 54 -9.85 8.30 3.46
N ALA A 55 -11.10 8.58 3.09
CA ALA A 55 -12.25 7.93 3.71
C ALA A 55 -12.58 6.62 3.00
N ARG A 56 -12.55 5.52 3.74
CA ARG A 56 -12.95 4.21 3.24
C ARG A 56 -14.34 3.84 3.77
N THR A 57 -15.23 3.42 2.86
CA THR A 57 -16.49 2.80 3.24
C THR A 57 -16.51 1.32 2.83
N ASP A 58 -16.91 0.49 3.76
CA ASP A 58 -17.14 -0.95 3.56
C ASP A 58 -18.62 -1.29 3.41
N ALA A 59 -19.49 -0.27 3.27
CA ALA A 59 -20.95 -0.44 3.24
C ALA A 59 -21.44 -1.31 2.08
N TYR A 60 -20.76 -1.31 0.92
CA TYR A 60 -21.18 -2.14 -0.22
C TYR A 60 -21.26 -3.63 0.11
N GLY A 61 -20.29 -4.18 0.82
CA GLY A 61 -20.22 -5.60 1.17
C GLY A 61 -20.56 -5.93 2.62
N ALA A 62 -21.10 -4.97 3.39
CA ALA A 62 -21.47 -5.17 4.78
C ALA A 62 -22.81 -5.89 4.92
N VAL A 63 -23.06 -6.49 6.09
CA VAL A 63 -24.37 -7.05 6.43
C VAL A 63 -25.42 -5.94 6.38
N GLY A 64 -26.45 -6.11 5.53
CA GLY A 64 -27.49 -5.10 5.31
C GLY A 64 -27.03 -3.88 4.52
N GLY A 65 -25.81 -3.90 3.96
CA GLY A 65 -25.28 -2.84 3.13
C GLY A 65 -25.70 -2.93 1.67
N SER A 66 -25.37 -1.88 0.92
CA SER A 66 -25.66 -1.81 -0.53
C SER A 66 -24.73 -0.81 -1.22
N LEU A 67 -24.76 -0.78 -2.55
CA LEU A 67 -24.04 0.21 -3.33
C LEU A 67 -24.59 1.63 -3.08
N GLU A 68 -25.88 1.78 -2.94
CA GLU A 68 -26.56 3.05 -2.64
C GLU A 68 -26.10 3.60 -1.29
N GLU A 69 -25.99 2.75 -0.27
CA GLU A 69 -25.48 3.14 1.03
C GLU A 69 -24.00 3.52 0.96
N ALA A 70 -23.19 2.79 0.19
CA ALA A 70 -21.78 3.16 -0.03
C ALA A 70 -21.65 4.51 -0.73
N ILE A 71 -22.48 4.78 -1.75
CA ILE A 71 -22.51 6.08 -2.45
C ILE A 71 -22.96 7.20 -1.50
N ARG A 72 -24.03 6.98 -0.73
CA ARG A 72 -24.53 7.96 0.25
C ARG A 72 -23.43 8.35 1.26
N ARG A 73 -22.71 7.35 1.79
CA ARG A 73 -21.59 7.56 2.71
C ARG A 73 -20.43 8.27 2.03
N GLY A 74 -20.03 7.80 0.84
CA GLY A 74 -18.95 8.41 0.08
C GLY A 74 -19.16 9.89 -0.19
N ARG A 75 -20.37 10.28 -0.60
CA ARG A 75 -20.74 11.70 -0.81
C ARG A 75 -20.66 12.50 0.48
N ALA A 76 -21.18 11.98 1.59
CA ALA A 76 -21.12 12.69 2.88
C ALA A 76 -19.69 12.83 3.43
N TYR A 77 -18.82 11.86 3.17
CA TYR A 77 -17.41 11.98 3.55
C TYR A 77 -16.70 13.02 2.67
N ALA A 78 -17.02 13.05 1.38
CA ALA A 78 -16.55 14.09 0.47
C ALA A 78 -17.02 15.50 0.88
N ASP A 79 -18.31 15.65 1.20
CA ASP A 79 -18.89 16.91 1.74
C ASP A 79 -18.20 17.35 3.04
N ALA A 80 -17.71 16.41 3.85
CA ALA A 80 -16.96 16.72 5.06
C ALA A 80 -15.55 17.24 4.79
N GLY A 81 -14.99 17.03 3.58
CA GLY A 81 -13.69 17.56 3.17
C GLY A 81 -12.53 16.58 3.21
N VAL A 82 -12.79 15.28 3.07
CA VAL A 82 -11.72 14.28 2.89
C VAL A 82 -11.04 14.44 1.53
N ASP A 83 -9.77 14.03 1.44
CA ASP A 83 -8.96 14.23 0.25
C ASP A 83 -9.19 13.16 -0.83
N SER A 84 -9.76 12.01 -0.45
CA SER A 84 -10.15 10.94 -1.36
C SER A 84 -11.20 10.05 -0.71
N VAL A 85 -12.02 9.39 -1.54
CA VAL A 85 -12.96 8.36 -1.09
C VAL A 85 -12.64 7.02 -1.72
N TRP A 86 -12.67 6.00 -0.89
CA TRP A 86 -12.47 4.60 -1.26
C TRP A 86 -13.70 3.77 -0.87
N CYS A 87 -14.41 3.24 -1.89
CA CYS A 87 -15.41 2.19 -1.67
C CYS A 87 -14.71 0.83 -1.73
N GLU A 88 -14.74 0.09 -0.62
CA GLU A 88 -14.22 -1.29 -0.63
C GLU A 88 -15.18 -2.22 -1.35
N LEU A 89 -14.78 -2.64 -2.54
CA LEU A 89 -15.52 -3.60 -3.34
C LEU A 89 -15.25 -5.02 -2.82
N SER A 90 -16.30 -5.79 -2.63
CA SER A 90 -16.19 -7.16 -2.10
C SER A 90 -15.83 -8.19 -3.17
N ASN A 91 -15.79 -7.79 -4.43
CA ASN A 91 -15.49 -8.64 -5.59
C ASN A 91 -14.90 -7.82 -6.74
N ALA A 92 -14.43 -8.49 -7.79
CA ALA A 92 -13.86 -7.89 -9.00
C ALA A 92 -14.89 -7.31 -9.98
N SER A 93 -16.17 -7.24 -9.61
CA SER A 93 -17.23 -6.79 -10.51
C SER A 93 -16.98 -5.37 -11.00
N ARG A 94 -17.03 -5.18 -12.32
CA ARG A 94 -16.82 -3.86 -12.94
C ARG A 94 -17.99 -2.91 -12.65
N GLU A 95 -19.21 -3.45 -12.61
CA GLU A 95 -20.44 -2.65 -12.47
C GLU A 95 -20.44 -1.76 -11.22
N PRO A 96 -20.23 -2.26 -9.98
CA PRO A 96 -20.27 -1.41 -8.80
C PRO A 96 -19.14 -0.38 -8.78
N ALA A 97 -17.95 -0.72 -9.32
CA ALA A 97 -16.85 0.23 -9.43
C ALA A 97 -17.22 1.41 -10.36
N VAL A 98 -17.76 1.11 -11.52
CA VAL A 98 -18.21 2.12 -12.49
C VAL A 98 -19.37 2.95 -11.94
N ALA A 99 -20.35 2.31 -11.33
CA ALA A 99 -21.53 2.98 -10.78
C ALA A 99 -21.15 3.91 -9.61
N PHE A 100 -20.28 3.45 -8.70
CA PHE A 100 -19.76 4.26 -7.61
C PHE A 100 -19.00 5.49 -8.14
N ALA A 101 -18.08 5.29 -9.07
CA ALA A 101 -17.30 6.38 -9.64
C ALA A 101 -18.19 7.42 -10.34
N LYS A 102 -19.18 6.99 -11.14
CA LYS A 102 -20.14 7.88 -11.80
C LYS A 102 -20.92 8.69 -10.77
N ALA A 103 -21.48 8.04 -9.76
CA ALA A 103 -22.27 8.69 -8.72
C ALA A 103 -21.46 9.73 -7.93
N MET A 104 -20.20 9.43 -7.64
CA MET A 104 -19.31 10.39 -6.97
C MET A 104 -19.01 11.60 -7.87
N ARG A 105 -18.75 11.39 -9.14
CA ARG A 105 -18.44 12.47 -10.09
C ARG A 105 -19.61 13.39 -10.39
N GLU A 106 -20.86 12.96 -10.21
CA GLU A 106 -22.04 13.82 -10.32
C GLU A 106 -22.06 14.98 -9.31
N THR A 107 -21.50 14.74 -8.11
CA THR A 107 -21.52 15.73 -7.01
C THR A 107 -20.13 16.26 -6.68
N HIS A 108 -19.08 15.47 -6.90
CA HIS A 108 -17.69 15.78 -6.58
C HIS A 108 -16.77 15.45 -7.77
N PRO A 109 -16.86 16.16 -8.89
CA PRO A 109 -16.18 15.82 -10.15
C PRO A 109 -14.66 15.81 -10.03
N ASP A 110 -14.10 16.66 -9.16
CA ASP A 110 -12.66 16.83 -8.98
C ASP A 110 -12.06 15.99 -7.83
N LEU A 111 -12.90 15.35 -7.01
CA LEU A 111 -12.42 14.54 -5.90
C LEU A 111 -11.77 13.25 -6.45
N PRO A 112 -10.48 12.99 -6.17
CA PRO A 112 -9.86 11.73 -6.53
C PRO A 112 -10.48 10.57 -5.77
N LEU A 113 -10.68 9.44 -6.46
CA LEU A 113 -11.12 8.20 -5.83
C LEU A 113 -9.92 7.27 -5.63
N SER A 114 -9.99 6.45 -4.58
CA SER A 114 -9.01 5.40 -4.30
C SER A 114 -9.56 4.02 -4.67
N PHE A 115 -8.70 3.14 -5.19
CA PHE A 115 -9.06 1.80 -5.60
C PHE A 115 -8.09 0.75 -5.07
N ASN A 116 -8.63 -0.30 -4.47
CA ASN A 116 -7.87 -1.47 -4.06
C ASN A 116 -7.83 -2.49 -5.20
N TYR A 117 -6.73 -2.52 -5.96
CA TYR A 117 -6.49 -3.54 -6.98
C TYR A 117 -5.99 -4.82 -6.32
N SER A 118 -6.89 -5.48 -5.58
CA SER A 118 -6.54 -6.61 -4.73
C SER A 118 -6.26 -7.88 -5.51
N SER A 119 -5.20 -8.58 -5.13
CA SER A 119 -4.91 -9.94 -5.62
C SER A 119 -6.01 -10.96 -5.28
N SER A 120 -6.83 -10.68 -4.25
CA SER A 120 -7.99 -11.51 -3.89
C SER A 120 -9.04 -11.58 -5.00
N PHE A 121 -9.05 -10.64 -5.93
CA PHE A 121 -9.98 -10.62 -7.06
C PHE A 121 -9.56 -11.55 -8.21
N ARG A 122 -8.38 -12.14 -8.14
CA ARG A 122 -7.88 -13.08 -9.16
C ARG A 122 -7.97 -12.53 -10.59
N TRP A 123 -7.47 -11.32 -10.80
CA TRP A 123 -7.51 -10.60 -12.08
C TRP A 123 -7.07 -11.44 -13.28
N HIS A 124 -6.14 -12.38 -13.08
CA HIS A 124 -5.66 -13.28 -14.13
C HIS A 124 -6.74 -14.29 -14.64
N GLN A 125 -7.85 -14.44 -13.92
CA GLN A 125 -8.97 -15.30 -14.31
C GLN A 125 -10.14 -14.51 -14.90
N ASP A 126 -10.10 -13.19 -14.82
CA ASP A 126 -11.12 -12.32 -15.38
C ASP A 126 -10.84 -12.14 -16.89
N PRO A 127 -11.79 -12.43 -17.78
CA PRO A 127 -11.62 -12.24 -19.23
C PRO A 127 -11.52 -10.75 -19.63
N ASN A 128 -11.93 -9.84 -18.76
CA ASN A 128 -11.92 -8.39 -18.97
C ASN A 128 -11.55 -7.62 -17.71
N PRO A 129 -10.33 -7.80 -17.16
CA PRO A 129 -9.90 -7.12 -15.93
C PRO A 129 -9.78 -5.62 -16.17
N PHE A 130 -9.97 -4.81 -15.11
CA PHE A 130 -9.68 -3.39 -15.19
C PHE A 130 -8.20 -3.14 -15.49
N THR A 131 -7.93 -2.24 -16.42
CA THR A 131 -6.62 -1.61 -16.56
C THR A 131 -6.51 -0.38 -15.66
N PHE A 132 -5.29 0.00 -15.28
CA PHE A 132 -5.07 1.23 -14.52
C PHE A 132 -5.49 2.48 -15.30
N LYS A 133 -5.38 2.44 -16.63
CA LYS A 133 -5.85 3.51 -17.50
C LYS A 133 -7.36 3.70 -17.38
N GLU A 134 -8.14 2.64 -17.52
CA GLU A 134 -9.60 2.67 -17.36
C GLU A 134 -10.02 3.17 -15.98
N LEU A 135 -9.37 2.69 -14.92
CA LEU A 135 -9.62 3.18 -13.56
C LEU A 135 -9.33 4.67 -13.44
N GLY A 136 -8.21 5.14 -14.03
CA GLY A 136 -7.85 6.55 -14.06
C GLY A 136 -8.87 7.42 -14.81
N GLU A 137 -9.44 6.94 -15.88
CA GLU A 137 -10.51 7.60 -16.65
C GLU A 137 -11.83 7.69 -15.86
N LEU A 138 -12.12 6.69 -15.02
CA LEU A 138 -13.25 6.69 -14.10
C LEU A 138 -13.07 7.65 -12.92
N GLY A 139 -11.85 8.13 -12.65
CA GLY A 139 -11.55 9.04 -11.53
C GLY A 139 -10.82 8.38 -10.36
N TYR A 140 -10.48 7.11 -10.45
CA TYR A 140 -9.62 6.43 -9.49
C TYR A 140 -8.16 6.87 -9.70
N LYS A 141 -7.69 7.83 -8.93
CA LYS A 141 -6.37 8.44 -9.08
C LYS A 141 -5.32 7.84 -8.13
N PHE A 142 -5.75 7.21 -7.04
CA PHE A 142 -4.91 6.47 -6.13
C PHE A 142 -5.25 4.99 -6.20
N ILE A 143 -4.44 4.21 -6.95
CA ILE A 143 -4.62 2.77 -7.14
C ILE A 143 -3.48 2.07 -6.41
N PHE A 144 -3.81 1.23 -5.43
CA PHE A 144 -2.81 0.44 -4.71
C PHE A 144 -3.03 -1.05 -4.92
N ILE A 145 -1.93 -1.77 -5.11
CA ILE A 145 -1.95 -3.21 -5.35
C ILE A 145 -1.64 -3.90 -4.02
N THR A 146 -2.69 -4.35 -3.35
CA THR A 146 -2.57 -4.95 -2.03
C THR A 146 -1.74 -6.23 -2.08
N LEU A 147 -0.73 -6.31 -1.21
CA LEU A 147 0.14 -7.49 -1.01
C LEU A 147 1.04 -7.86 -2.21
N PHE A 148 1.07 -7.10 -3.31
CA PHE A 148 1.88 -7.44 -4.48
C PHE A 148 3.35 -7.70 -4.13
N ALA A 149 4.00 -6.74 -3.45
CA ALA A 149 5.40 -6.87 -3.07
C ALA A 149 5.64 -8.04 -2.10
N SER A 150 4.73 -8.25 -1.14
CA SER A 150 4.80 -9.38 -0.20
C SER A 150 4.65 -10.72 -0.92
N HIS A 151 3.69 -10.85 -1.84
CA HIS A 151 3.50 -12.06 -2.63
C HIS A 151 4.70 -12.32 -3.55
N ALA A 152 5.23 -11.28 -4.19
CA ALA A 152 6.43 -11.41 -5.04
C ALA A 152 7.63 -11.90 -4.22
N ALA A 153 7.86 -11.30 -3.04
CA ALA A 153 8.96 -11.69 -2.16
C ALA A 153 8.81 -13.13 -1.64
N THR A 154 7.62 -13.51 -1.16
CA THR A 154 7.38 -14.87 -0.64
C THR A 154 7.46 -15.92 -1.75
N TYR A 155 6.93 -15.63 -2.95
CA TYR A 155 7.03 -16.53 -4.09
C TYR A 155 8.49 -16.73 -4.55
N ALA A 156 9.24 -15.64 -4.66
CA ALA A 156 10.66 -15.71 -5.02
C ALA A 156 11.47 -16.47 -3.97
N THR A 157 11.20 -16.21 -2.68
CA THR A 157 11.87 -16.92 -1.58
C THR A 157 11.54 -18.41 -1.60
N TRP A 158 10.28 -18.78 -1.82
CA TRP A 158 9.87 -20.17 -1.93
C TRP A 158 10.64 -20.90 -3.04
N ASN A 159 10.63 -20.34 -4.25
CA ASN A 159 11.32 -20.93 -5.39
C ASN A 159 12.84 -21.08 -5.14
N ALA A 160 13.46 -20.05 -4.55
CA ALA A 160 14.88 -20.12 -4.21
C ALA A 160 15.19 -21.23 -3.19
N MET A 161 14.29 -21.47 -2.23
CA MET A 161 14.47 -22.57 -1.27
C MET A 161 14.27 -23.94 -1.91
N GLU A 162 13.31 -24.10 -2.84
CA GLU A 162 13.16 -25.34 -3.61
C GLU A 162 14.40 -25.62 -4.48
N GLU A 163 14.94 -24.59 -5.13
CA GLU A 163 16.18 -24.69 -5.90
C GLU A 163 17.36 -25.09 -5.00
N LEU A 164 17.50 -24.46 -3.83
CA LEU A 164 18.58 -24.79 -2.89
C LEU A 164 18.52 -26.24 -2.41
N VAL A 165 17.32 -26.76 -2.14
CA VAL A 165 17.13 -28.18 -1.74
C VAL A 165 17.46 -29.14 -2.89
N ARG A 166 17.17 -28.77 -4.13
CA ARG A 166 17.40 -29.61 -5.31
C ARG A 166 18.82 -29.53 -5.82
N ASP A 167 19.41 -28.35 -5.89
CA ASP A 167 20.65 -28.07 -6.63
C ASP A 167 21.81 -27.66 -5.71
N GLU A 168 21.60 -27.66 -4.38
CA GLU A 168 22.59 -27.38 -3.34
C GLU A 168 23.33 -26.05 -3.57
N GLU A 169 24.69 -26.05 -3.51
CA GLU A 169 25.51 -24.83 -3.70
C GLU A 169 25.37 -24.19 -5.10
N GLN A 170 24.95 -24.95 -6.09
CA GLN A 170 24.76 -24.41 -7.44
C GLN A 170 23.62 -23.42 -7.51
N ALA A 171 22.57 -23.60 -6.70
CA ALA A 171 21.49 -22.62 -6.59
C ALA A 171 22.02 -21.26 -6.11
N GLN A 172 22.93 -21.27 -5.13
CA GLN A 172 23.60 -20.05 -4.66
C GLN A 172 24.42 -19.37 -5.77
N TRP A 173 25.23 -20.13 -6.49
CA TRP A 173 26.04 -19.57 -7.58
C TRP A 173 25.19 -19.01 -8.71
N MET A 174 24.09 -19.66 -9.05
CA MET A 174 23.15 -19.17 -10.06
C MET A 174 22.47 -17.88 -9.62
N LEU A 175 22.06 -17.78 -8.36
CA LEU A 175 21.45 -16.57 -7.81
C LEU A 175 22.44 -15.40 -7.80
N GLU A 176 23.68 -15.62 -7.37
CA GLU A 176 24.73 -14.60 -7.41
C GLU A 176 24.98 -14.11 -8.83
N LYS A 177 25.10 -15.01 -9.79
CA LYS A 177 25.27 -14.68 -11.21
C LYS A 177 24.10 -13.90 -11.77
N ALA A 178 22.86 -14.26 -11.41
CA ALA A 178 21.65 -13.59 -11.88
C ALA A 178 21.52 -12.16 -11.32
N LYS A 179 22.16 -11.87 -10.18
CA LYS A 179 22.11 -10.57 -9.52
C LYS A 179 23.20 -9.60 -9.98
N VAL A 180 24.18 -10.05 -10.78
CA VAL A 180 25.27 -9.16 -11.26
C VAL A 180 24.69 -7.95 -11.99
N GLY A 181 25.07 -6.74 -11.53
CA GLY A 181 24.57 -5.47 -12.07
C GLY A 181 23.15 -5.09 -11.63
N HIS A 182 22.48 -5.91 -10.83
CA HIS A 182 21.16 -5.60 -10.31
C HIS A 182 21.27 -4.74 -9.03
N PRO A 183 20.35 -3.79 -8.76
CA PRO A 183 20.36 -2.99 -7.53
C PRO A 183 20.36 -3.78 -6.21
N THR A 184 19.96 -5.05 -6.25
CA THR A 184 19.99 -5.98 -5.10
C THR A 184 21.20 -6.92 -5.11
N GLU A 185 22.20 -6.69 -5.95
CA GLU A 185 23.40 -7.52 -6.05
C GLU A 185 24.12 -7.62 -4.72
N SER A 186 24.35 -6.50 -4.07
CA SER A 186 25.05 -6.42 -2.80
C SER A 186 24.11 -6.04 -1.65
N HIS A 187 24.06 -6.88 -0.62
CA HIS A 187 23.33 -6.56 0.61
C HIS A 187 23.99 -5.41 1.38
N HIS A 188 25.32 -5.19 1.24
CA HIS A 188 26.02 -4.06 1.84
C HIS A 188 25.56 -2.73 1.23
N VAL A 189 25.39 -2.67 -0.09
CA VAL A 189 24.83 -1.48 -0.77
C VAL A 189 23.39 -1.24 -0.32
N MET A 190 22.56 -2.29 -0.28
CA MET A 190 21.17 -2.19 0.19
C MET A 190 21.07 -1.73 1.64
N ALA A 191 22.00 -2.20 2.51
CA ALA A 191 22.10 -1.80 3.91
C ALA A 191 22.80 -0.44 4.10
N ARG A 192 23.26 0.22 3.03
CA ARG A 192 23.96 1.51 3.06
C ARG A 192 25.22 1.49 3.93
N VAL A 193 25.98 0.40 3.88
CA VAL A 193 27.19 0.23 4.74
C VAL A 193 28.18 1.39 4.58
N SER A 194 28.45 1.83 3.35
CA SER A 194 29.35 2.96 3.08
C SER A 194 28.93 4.24 3.81
N TYR A 195 27.61 4.53 3.85
CA TYR A 195 27.09 5.68 4.59
C TYR A 195 27.38 5.58 6.09
N PHE A 196 27.19 4.41 6.69
CA PHE A 196 27.48 4.22 8.11
C PHE A 196 28.98 4.26 8.39
N GLN A 197 29.82 3.75 7.50
CA GLN A 197 31.27 3.84 7.61
C GLN A 197 31.75 5.31 7.60
N GLU A 198 31.18 6.17 6.76
CA GLU A 198 31.47 7.60 6.77
C GLU A 198 31.05 8.27 8.09
N LEU A 199 29.91 7.89 8.66
CA LEU A 199 29.52 8.36 10.00
C LEU A 199 30.50 7.89 11.10
N GLU A 200 30.96 6.64 11.02
CA GLU A 200 31.94 6.10 11.95
C GLU A 200 33.27 6.90 11.87
N LYS A 201 33.78 7.11 10.66
CA LYS A 201 34.98 7.92 10.44
C LYS A 201 34.83 9.32 11.05
N LYS A 202 33.65 9.92 10.90
CA LYS A 202 33.35 11.27 11.38
C LYS A 202 33.26 11.37 12.91
N TYR A 203 32.67 10.37 13.55
CA TYR A 203 32.26 10.47 14.96
C TYR A 203 33.05 9.56 15.93
N ILE A 204 33.75 8.54 15.41
CA ILE A 204 34.51 7.59 16.25
C ILE A 204 36.01 7.72 15.96
N PRO A 205 36.81 8.28 16.90
CA PRO A 205 38.25 8.41 16.72
C PRO A 205 38.93 7.05 16.47
N GLY A 206 39.91 7.02 15.57
CA GLY A 206 40.70 5.83 15.26
C GLY A 206 40.02 4.81 14.38
N THR A 207 38.85 5.11 13.79
CA THR A 207 38.15 4.21 12.89
C THR A 207 38.98 3.85 11.66
N GLU A 208 39.64 4.82 11.05
CA GLU A 208 40.48 4.55 9.87
C GLU A 208 41.63 3.59 10.16
N ASP A 209 42.28 3.72 11.31
CA ASP A 209 43.37 2.85 11.70
C ASP A 209 42.87 1.44 12.01
N ARG A 210 41.69 1.31 12.61
CA ARG A 210 41.02 0.02 12.83
C ARG A 210 40.69 -0.68 11.52
N ILE A 211 40.15 0.06 10.55
CA ILE A 211 39.84 -0.49 9.24
C ILE A 211 41.12 -0.96 8.54
N LYS A 212 42.14 -0.16 8.51
CA LYS A 212 43.45 -0.51 7.88
C LYS A 212 44.15 -1.70 8.54
N SER A 213 43.97 -1.89 9.84
CA SER A 213 44.61 -2.96 10.61
C SER A 213 43.79 -4.24 10.72
N SER A 214 42.58 -4.26 10.20
CA SER A 214 41.69 -5.41 10.22
C SER A 214 41.67 -6.15 8.87
N ALA A 215 41.34 -7.45 8.90
CA ALA A 215 41.03 -8.23 7.71
C ALA A 215 39.54 -8.10 7.38
N GLY A 216 39.19 -7.94 6.10
CA GLY A 216 37.80 -7.83 5.64
C GLY A 216 37.72 -7.27 4.21
N PHE A 217 36.49 -7.07 3.76
CA PHE A 217 36.25 -6.37 2.49
C PHE A 217 36.40 -4.85 2.70
N ASP A 218 37.08 -4.17 1.78
CA ASP A 218 37.06 -2.72 1.67
C ASP A 218 35.89 -2.25 0.77
N ASP A 219 35.60 -0.94 0.78
CA ASP A 219 34.52 -0.35 0.00
C ASP A 219 34.60 -0.63 -1.51
N HIS A 220 35.79 -0.89 -2.04
CA HIS A 220 36.01 -1.11 -3.48
C HIS A 220 35.54 -2.48 -3.97
N ARG A 221 35.26 -3.41 -3.06
CA ARG A 221 34.75 -4.76 -3.38
C ARG A 221 33.27 -4.96 -3.11
N MET A 222 32.60 -3.89 -2.65
CA MET A 222 31.16 -3.91 -2.33
C MET A 222 30.28 -3.35 -3.44
N HIS A 223 30.89 -3.05 -4.62
CA HIS A 223 30.23 -2.53 -5.82
C HIS A 223 30.22 -3.58 -6.93
#